data_7e7f0a138823d2d4f770bf9a0d034646
#
_entry.id   7e7f0a138823d2d4f770bf9a0d034646
#
_cell.length_a   1.000
_cell.length_b   1.000
_cell.length_c   1.000
_cell.angle_alpha   90.00
_cell.angle_beta   90.00
_cell.angle_gamma   90.00
#
_symmetry.space_group_name_H-M   'P 1'
#
loop_
_entity.id
_entity.type
_entity.pdbx_description
1 polymer ?
#
loop_
_entity_poly.entity_id
_entity_poly.type
_entity_poly.pdbx_seq_one_letter_code
_entity_poly.pdbx_strand_id
1 'polypeptide(L)'
;RAAIPVLKKIPGGELYADWLAERLDRIETARLALQTPPSPLARPHPAEVPFYDLWLQRLRNRPVPKRASTLTPELRPLFAAEGIPADLVWLAEVESSFNPEASNPVGAKGLFQLMPATARNLGLRTGMPDERTEPAKSARAAAQLLRRLHKRFGSWPLALAAYNAGEGRVQRLLDKHSAHTYAEIARVLPSETRLYVPKVLATVHLRTGTAPASLPAPGI
;
A
#
# COMPACT_ATOMS: atom_id res chain seq x y z
N ARG A 1 -6.45 22.14 1.33
CA ARG A 1 -5.14 22.22 0.64
C ARG A 1 -4.29 23.40 1.08
N ALA A 2 -4.88 24.57 1.35
CA ALA A 2 -4.14 25.79 1.74
C ALA A 2 -3.27 25.63 3.00
N ALA A 3 -3.64 24.77 3.94
CA ALA A 3 -2.87 24.52 5.16
C ALA A 3 -1.56 23.74 4.92
N ILE A 4 -1.44 22.96 3.84
CA ILE A 4 -0.27 22.11 3.58
C ILE A 4 1.03 22.94 3.41
N PRO A 5 1.06 24.00 2.58
CA PRO A 5 2.26 24.83 2.45
C PRO A 5 2.63 25.56 3.75
N VAL A 6 1.64 25.90 4.57
CA VAL A 6 1.86 26.54 5.87
C VAL A 6 2.49 25.56 6.85
N LEU A 7 1.94 24.36 6.95
CA LEU A 7 2.49 23.28 7.80
C LEU A 7 3.94 22.93 7.43
N LYS A 8 4.29 22.92 6.15
CA LYS A 8 5.66 22.65 5.69
C LYS A 8 6.69 23.70 6.11
N LYS A 9 6.24 24.90 6.50
CA LYS A 9 7.12 25.98 6.98
C LYS A 9 7.33 25.96 8.51
N ILE A 10 6.55 25.16 9.22
CA ILE A 10 6.63 25.06 10.69
C ILE A 10 7.61 23.95 11.05
N PRO A 11 8.59 24.18 11.93
CA PRO A 11 9.46 23.11 12.41
C PRO A 11 8.66 21.91 12.94
N GLY A 12 8.92 20.72 12.41
CA GLY A 12 8.15 19.48 12.73
C GLY A 12 6.79 19.37 12.06
N GLY A 13 6.35 20.38 11.30
CA GLY A 13 5.06 20.38 10.61
C GLY A 13 5.03 19.55 9.31
N GLU A 14 6.19 19.15 8.77
CA GLU A 14 6.27 18.39 7.52
C GLU A 14 5.52 17.07 7.59
N LEU A 15 5.62 16.35 8.71
CA LEU A 15 4.91 15.08 8.91
C LEU A 15 3.39 15.25 8.85
N TYR A 16 2.88 16.31 9.46
CA TYR A 16 1.45 16.64 9.41
C TYR A 16 1.02 17.13 8.03
N ALA A 17 1.88 17.85 7.32
CA ALA A 17 1.61 18.29 5.97
C ALA A 17 1.49 17.13 5.00
N ASP A 18 2.39 16.16 5.08
CA ASP A 18 2.38 14.96 4.23
C ASP A 18 1.20 14.04 4.56
N TRP A 19 0.91 13.85 5.87
CA TRP A 19 -0.29 13.13 6.31
C TRP A 19 -1.59 13.78 5.83
N LEU A 20 -1.70 15.12 5.94
CA LEU A 20 -2.86 15.86 5.48
C LEU A 20 -3.02 15.80 3.96
N ALA A 21 -1.92 15.91 3.21
CA ALA A 21 -1.91 15.79 1.77
C ALA A 21 -2.46 14.42 1.33
N GLU A 22 -2.03 13.37 1.98
CA GLU A 22 -2.50 12.02 1.68
C GLU A 22 -3.97 11.81 2.03
N ARG A 23 -4.44 12.33 3.18
CA ARG A 23 -5.86 12.32 3.55
C ARG A 23 -6.73 13.01 2.52
N LEU A 24 -6.32 14.20 2.07
CA LEU A 24 -7.05 14.96 1.06
C LEU A 24 -7.09 14.22 -0.28
N ASP A 25 -5.99 13.62 -0.69
CA ASP A 25 -5.92 12.83 -1.91
C ASP A 25 -6.90 11.62 -1.85
N ARG A 26 -6.98 10.95 -0.70
CA ARG A 26 -7.96 9.86 -0.45
C ARG A 26 -9.41 10.36 -0.55
N ILE A 27 -9.73 11.52 0.04
CA ILE A 27 -11.09 12.09 0.02
C ILE A 27 -11.48 12.47 -1.41
N GLU A 28 -10.60 13.12 -2.15
CA GLU A 28 -10.86 13.52 -3.53
C GLU A 28 -11.02 12.31 -4.45
N THR A 29 -10.20 11.29 -4.26
CA THR A 29 -10.32 10.04 -5.02
C THR A 29 -11.63 9.33 -4.69
N ALA A 30 -12.02 9.31 -3.41
CA ALA A 30 -13.31 8.73 -3.01
C ALA A 30 -14.50 9.49 -3.66
N ARG A 31 -14.43 10.83 -3.74
CA ARG A 31 -15.44 11.64 -4.44
C ARG A 31 -15.52 11.29 -5.93
N LEU A 32 -14.38 11.18 -6.60
CA LEU A 32 -14.34 10.79 -8.01
C LEU A 32 -14.84 9.37 -8.23
N ALA A 33 -14.48 8.43 -7.35
CA ALA A 33 -14.96 7.06 -7.39
C ALA A 33 -16.48 6.97 -7.21
N LEU A 34 -17.09 7.88 -6.45
CA LEU A 34 -18.56 7.98 -6.31
C LEU A 34 -19.23 8.58 -7.54
N GLN A 35 -18.52 9.43 -8.29
CA GLN A 35 -19.02 10.02 -9.54
C GLN A 35 -18.87 9.10 -10.75
N THR A 36 -18.03 8.07 -10.65
CA THR A 36 -17.87 7.06 -11.70
C THR A 36 -18.83 5.91 -11.37
N PRO A 37 -19.99 5.81 -12.04
CA PRO A 37 -20.92 4.71 -11.76
C PRO A 37 -20.20 3.39 -12.05
N PRO A 38 -20.36 2.36 -11.19
CA PRO A 38 -19.88 1.03 -11.51
C PRO A 38 -20.58 0.56 -12.78
N SER A 39 -19.83 0.00 -13.71
CA SER A 39 -20.41 -0.66 -14.89
C SER A 39 -21.51 -1.63 -14.44
N PRO A 40 -22.74 -1.53 -14.95
CA PRO A 40 -23.80 -2.41 -14.50
C PRO A 40 -23.58 -3.83 -15.03
N LEU A 41 -23.64 -4.82 -14.14
CA LEU A 41 -24.06 -6.19 -14.43
C LEU A 41 -23.09 -7.17 -15.11
N ALA A 42 -21.84 -6.89 -15.36
CA ALA A 42 -20.89 -7.95 -15.64
C ALA A 42 -20.30 -8.49 -14.32
N ARG A 43 -20.23 -9.82 -14.15
CA ARG A 43 -19.37 -10.38 -13.10
C ARG A 43 -17.97 -9.82 -13.33
N PRO A 44 -17.33 -9.20 -12.32
CA PRO A 44 -16.01 -8.59 -12.53
C PRO A 44 -15.04 -9.67 -13.00
N HIS A 45 -14.23 -9.35 -14.01
CA HIS A 45 -13.17 -10.25 -14.45
C HIS A 45 -12.23 -10.51 -13.26
N PRO A 46 -11.80 -11.76 -12.99
CA PRO A 46 -10.96 -12.10 -11.83
C PRO A 46 -9.68 -11.26 -11.71
N ALA A 47 -9.11 -10.82 -12.83
CA ALA A 47 -7.93 -9.94 -12.87
C ALA A 47 -8.27 -8.44 -12.76
N GLU A 48 -9.55 -8.08 -12.69
CA GLU A 48 -9.97 -6.68 -12.62
C GLU A 48 -9.61 -6.07 -11.26
N VAL A 49 -9.00 -4.89 -11.31
CA VAL A 49 -8.74 -4.07 -10.12
C VAL A 49 -9.53 -2.77 -10.27
N PRO A 50 -10.72 -2.66 -9.66
CA PRO A 50 -11.53 -1.46 -9.73
C PRO A 50 -10.74 -0.21 -9.35
N PHE A 51 -10.96 0.91 -10.08
CA PHE A 51 -10.27 2.19 -9.91
C PHE A 51 -8.78 2.21 -10.28
N TYR A 52 -8.24 1.17 -10.90
CA TYR A 52 -6.83 1.12 -11.30
C TYR A 52 -6.49 2.22 -12.32
N ASP A 53 -7.28 2.35 -13.40
CA ASP A 53 -7.06 3.36 -14.43
C ASP A 53 -7.21 4.79 -13.90
N LEU A 54 -8.15 4.99 -12.96
CA LEU A 54 -8.29 6.27 -12.25
C LEU A 54 -7.00 6.65 -11.53
N TRP A 55 -6.37 5.70 -10.82
CA TRP A 55 -5.12 5.95 -10.14
C TRP A 55 -3.94 6.13 -11.09
N LEU A 56 -3.88 5.40 -12.20
CA LEU A 56 -2.87 5.63 -13.24
C LEU A 56 -2.90 7.07 -13.76
N GLN A 57 -4.09 7.58 -14.06
CA GLN A 57 -4.27 8.97 -14.52
C GLN A 57 -3.85 9.99 -13.44
N ARG A 58 -4.27 9.78 -12.19
CA ARG A 58 -3.97 10.70 -11.08
C ARG A 58 -2.49 10.74 -10.70
N LEU A 59 -1.82 9.61 -10.77
CA LEU A 59 -0.42 9.47 -10.32
C LEU A 59 0.59 9.73 -11.44
N ARG A 60 0.16 9.77 -12.72
CA ARG A 60 1.05 9.91 -13.89
C ARG A 60 2.07 11.04 -13.74
N ASN A 61 1.66 12.19 -13.25
CA ASN A 61 2.50 13.38 -13.11
C ASN A 61 2.97 13.60 -11.66
N ARG A 62 2.79 12.61 -10.78
CA ARG A 62 3.27 12.71 -9.41
C ARG A 62 4.79 12.60 -9.39
N PRO A 63 5.52 13.57 -8.81
CA PRO A 63 6.96 13.48 -8.71
C PRO A 63 7.36 12.27 -7.86
N VAL A 64 8.48 11.66 -8.21
CA VAL A 64 9.08 10.61 -7.40
C VAL A 64 9.53 11.20 -6.06
N PRO A 65 9.23 10.54 -4.92
CA PRO A 65 9.72 11.00 -3.63
C PRO A 65 11.25 11.09 -3.62
N LYS A 66 11.79 12.18 -3.06
CA LYS A 66 13.25 12.44 -3.07
C LYS A 66 14.06 11.29 -2.48
N ARG A 67 13.59 10.67 -1.39
CA ARG A 67 14.29 9.54 -0.75
C ARG A 67 14.20 8.24 -1.52
N ALA A 68 13.30 8.11 -2.49
CA ALA A 68 13.16 6.90 -3.28
C ALA A 68 14.42 6.60 -4.11
N SER A 69 15.11 7.63 -4.62
CA SER A 69 16.35 7.45 -5.39
C SER A 69 17.47 6.78 -4.61
N THR A 70 17.55 7.03 -3.31
CA THR A 70 18.55 6.41 -2.41
C THR A 70 18.03 5.07 -1.87
N LEU A 71 16.80 5.04 -1.35
CA LEU A 71 16.29 3.87 -0.63
C LEU A 71 15.88 2.71 -1.55
N THR A 72 15.36 2.99 -2.74
CA THR A 72 14.89 1.91 -3.63
C THR A 72 16.02 0.94 -4.03
N PRO A 73 17.22 1.40 -4.45
CA PRO A 73 18.32 0.49 -4.77
C PRO A 73 18.76 -0.40 -3.59
N GLU A 74 18.70 0.11 -2.37
CA GLU A 74 19.08 -0.62 -1.16
C GLU A 74 18.01 -1.64 -0.74
N LEU A 75 16.73 -1.31 -0.93
CA LEU A 75 15.62 -2.11 -0.42
C LEU A 75 15.09 -3.16 -1.41
N ARG A 76 15.20 -2.94 -2.73
CA ARG A 76 14.79 -3.91 -3.76
C ARG A 76 15.41 -5.30 -3.57
N PRO A 77 16.74 -5.43 -3.31
CA PRO A 77 17.36 -6.74 -3.06
C PRO A 77 16.75 -7.48 -1.85
N LEU A 78 16.28 -6.74 -0.83
CA LEU A 78 15.66 -7.35 0.35
C LEU A 78 14.31 -7.98 0.03
N PHE A 79 13.51 -7.35 -0.84
CA PHE A 79 12.27 -7.93 -1.34
C PHE A 79 12.53 -9.18 -2.17
N ALA A 80 13.51 -9.11 -3.08
CA ALA A 80 13.91 -10.26 -3.89
C ALA A 80 14.43 -11.42 -3.03
N ALA A 81 15.21 -11.14 -1.99
CA ALA A 81 15.71 -12.17 -1.06
C ALA A 81 14.60 -12.86 -0.27
N GLU A 82 13.48 -12.20 -0.03
CA GLU A 82 12.28 -12.80 0.55
C GLU A 82 11.41 -13.51 -0.51
N GLY A 83 11.87 -13.61 -1.75
CA GLY A 83 11.22 -14.33 -2.84
C GLY A 83 9.98 -13.65 -3.40
N ILE A 84 9.82 -12.34 -3.23
CA ILE A 84 8.71 -11.57 -3.82
C ILE A 84 9.21 -10.56 -4.84
N PRO A 85 8.35 -10.07 -5.75
CA PRO A 85 8.73 -9.06 -6.73
C PRO A 85 9.39 -7.85 -6.07
N ALA A 86 10.62 -7.54 -6.48
CA ALA A 86 11.37 -6.40 -5.95
C ALA A 86 10.65 -5.06 -6.19
N ASP A 87 9.79 -5.00 -7.20
CA ASP A 87 8.99 -3.83 -7.56
C ASP A 87 7.97 -3.45 -6.48
N LEU A 88 7.58 -4.40 -5.63
CA LEU A 88 6.68 -4.12 -4.50
C LEU A 88 7.31 -3.22 -3.43
N VAL A 89 8.62 -2.92 -3.50
CA VAL A 89 9.26 -1.89 -2.67
C VAL A 89 8.58 -0.52 -2.80
N TRP A 90 7.95 -0.25 -3.94
CA TRP A 90 7.20 0.99 -4.18
C TRP A 90 5.94 1.13 -3.32
N LEU A 91 5.56 0.09 -2.58
CA LEU A 91 4.60 0.19 -1.48
C LEU A 91 4.98 1.31 -0.49
N ALA A 92 6.27 1.53 -0.24
CA ALA A 92 6.76 2.59 0.63
C ALA A 92 6.38 4.01 0.16
N GLU A 93 6.19 4.23 -1.16
CA GLU A 93 5.68 5.51 -1.65
C GLU A 93 4.25 5.75 -1.17
N VAL A 94 3.41 4.72 -1.20
CA VAL A 94 2.00 4.82 -0.81
C VAL A 94 1.85 4.91 0.71
N GLU A 95 2.68 4.20 1.46
CA GLU A 95 2.61 4.14 2.92
C GLU A 95 3.16 5.40 3.60
N SER A 96 4.30 5.91 3.13
CA SER A 96 5.04 6.96 3.84
C SER A 96 5.70 8.00 2.94
N SER A 97 5.54 7.93 1.62
CA SER A 97 6.36 8.68 0.66
C SER A 97 7.86 8.48 0.90
N PHE A 98 8.26 7.26 1.20
CA PHE A 98 9.64 6.88 1.57
C PHE A 98 10.18 7.64 2.80
N ASN A 99 9.33 7.97 3.78
CA ASN A 99 9.79 8.56 5.04
C ASN A 99 9.94 7.48 6.12
N PRO A 100 11.18 7.15 6.56
CA PRO A 100 11.41 6.13 7.59
C PRO A 100 10.89 6.54 8.97
N GLU A 101 10.76 7.84 9.23
CA GLU A 101 10.24 8.37 10.50
C GLU A 101 8.72 8.59 10.48
N ALA A 102 8.04 8.22 9.40
CA ALA A 102 6.60 8.40 9.32
C ALA A 102 5.89 7.63 10.44
N SER A 103 4.95 8.29 11.09
CA SER A 103 4.09 7.70 12.10
C SER A 103 2.66 8.22 11.94
N ASN A 104 1.69 7.43 12.37
CA ASN A 104 0.31 7.85 12.37
C ASN A 104 -0.31 7.74 13.79
N PRO A 105 -1.44 8.41 14.05
CA PRO A 105 -2.07 8.42 15.37
C PRO A 105 -2.53 7.04 15.87
N VAL A 106 -2.74 6.06 14.98
CA VAL A 106 -3.13 4.69 15.34
C VAL A 106 -1.94 3.76 15.54
N GLY A 107 -0.69 4.29 15.47
CA GLY A 107 0.52 3.60 15.86
C GLY A 107 1.27 2.89 14.74
N ALA A 108 0.87 3.01 13.47
CA ALA A 108 1.67 2.53 12.35
C ALA A 108 2.92 3.40 12.20
N LYS A 109 4.07 2.79 11.85
CA LYS A 109 5.36 3.49 11.81
C LYS A 109 6.30 2.98 10.73
N GLY A 110 7.19 3.87 10.26
CA GLY A 110 8.26 3.58 9.32
C GLY A 110 7.84 3.60 7.86
N LEU A 111 8.78 3.22 6.99
CA LEU A 111 8.59 3.22 5.53
C LEU A 111 7.33 2.48 5.07
N PHE A 112 7.04 1.37 5.71
CA PHE A 112 5.98 0.43 5.34
C PHE A 112 4.79 0.45 6.31
N GLN A 113 4.71 1.45 7.19
CA GLN A 113 3.60 1.70 8.13
C GLN A 113 3.16 0.44 8.89
N LEU A 114 4.13 -0.30 9.43
CA LEU A 114 3.85 -1.51 10.19
C LEU A 114 3.22 -1.17 11.55
N MET A 115 2.09 -1.82 11.84
CA MET A 115 1.47 -1.75 13.16
C MET A 115 2.34 -2.45 14.22
N PRO A 116 2.34 -2.00 15.49
CA PRO A 116 3.20 -2.56 16.53
C PRO A 116 3.04 -4.08 16.70
N ALA A 117 1.82 -4.59 16.71
CA ALA A 117 1.57 -6.03 16.85
C ALA A 117 2.13 -6.81 15.66
N THR A 118 1.90 -6.31 14.43
CA THR A 118 2.43 -6.92 13.21
C THR A 118 3.96 -6.94 13.20
N ALA A 119 4.57 -5.81 13.56
CA ALA A 119 6.03 -5.68 13.63
C ALA A 119 6.65 -6.68 14.62
N ARG A 120 6.07 -6.80 15.83
CA ARG A 120 6.55 -7.79 16.83
C ARG A 120 6.40 -9.23 16.33
N ASN A 121 5.29 -9.57 15.67
CA ASN A 121 5.09 -10.90 15.08
C ASN A 121 6.10 -11.22 13.96
N LEU A 122 6.71 -10.20 13.38
CA LEU A 122 7.77 -10.29 12.36
C LEU A 122 9.18 -10.12 12.96
N GLY A 123 9.30 -10.15 14.29
CA GLY A 123 10.57 -10.11 14.99
C GLY A 123 11.17 -8.71 15.20
N LEU A 124 10.43 -7.63 14.89
CA LEU A 124 10.91 -6.27 15.12
C LEU A 124 10.62 -5.80 16.55
N ARG A 125 11.57 -5.11 17.15
CA ARG A 125 11.36 -4.34 18.37
C ARG A 125 10.55 -3.08 18.07
N THR A 126 9.58 -2.78 18.94
CA THR A 126 8.68 -1.62 18.81
C THR A 126 8.81 -0.62 19.97
N GLY A 127 9.85 -0.80 20.81
CA GLY A 127 10.25 0.12 21.86
C GLY A 127 11.34 1.09 21.40
N MET A 128 12.19 1.55 22.33
CA MET A 128 13.35 2.39 22.01
C MET A 128 14.61 1.53 21.95
N PRO A 129 15.35 1.49 20.84
CA PRO A 129 15.00 2.04 19.53
C PRO A 129 13.89 1.24 18.84
N ASP A 130 13.04 1.94 18.08
CA ASP A 130 11.95 1.33 17.31
C ASP A 130 12.45 0.88 15.92
N GLU A 131 12.60 -0.43 15.71
CA GLU A 131 13.16 -0.99 14.48
C GLU A 131 12.30 -0.82 13.25
N ARG A 132 11.06 -0.38 13.39
CA ARG A 132 10.19 -0.03 12.26
C ARG A 132 10.69 1.21 11.51
N THR A 133 11.51 2.07 12.14
CA THR A 133 12.16 3.22 11.50
C THR A 133 13.45 2.87 10.78
N GLU A 134 14.00 1.68 11.02
CA GLU A 134 15.17 1.19 10.32
C GLU A 134 14.78 0.67 8.91
N PRO A 135 15.22 1.32 7.82
CA PRO A 135 14.76 1.00 6.48
C PRO A 135 14.90 -0.47 6.10
N ALA A 136 16.07 -1.07 6.33
CA ALA A 136 16.34 -2.45 5.94
C ALA A 136 15.53 -3.46 6.75
N LYS A 137 15.38 -3.26 8.07
CA LYS A 137 14.59 -4.15 8.92
C LYS A 137 13.10 -4.06 8.58
N SER A 138 12.60 -2.83 8.44
CA SER A 138 11.23 -2.57 8.05
C SER A 138 10.89 -3.18 6.68
N ALA A 139 11.82 -3.07 5.71
CA ALA A 139 11.65 -3.65 4.37
C ALA A 139 11.56 -5.18 4.40
N ARG A 140 12.45 -5.85 5.11
CA ARG A 140 12.40 -7.32 5.26
C ARG A 140 11.09 -7.76 5.90
N ALA A 141 10.68 -7.11 6.98
CA ALA A 141 9.42 -7.42 7.65
C ALA A 141 8.20 -7.21 6.73
N ALA A 142 8.17 -6.12 5.97
CA ALA A 142 7.09 -5.87 5.00
C ALA A 142 7.08 -6.94 3.88
N ALA A 143 8.25 -7.32 3.37
CA ALA A 143 8.38 -8.36 2.35
C ALA A 143 7.91 -9.73 2.86
N GLN A 144 8.29 -10.12 4.06
CA GLN A 144 7.83 -11.36 4.72
C GLN A 144 6.32 -11.37 4.91
N LEU A 145 5.75 -10.23 5.36
CA LEU A 145 4.31 -10.10 5.49
C LEU A 145 3.61 -10.26 4.14
N LEU A 146 4.07 -9.58 3.10
CA LEU A 146 3.50 -9.65 1.75
C LEU A 146 3.60 -11.08 1.18
N ARG A 147 4.75 -11.77 1.34
CA ARG A 147 4.90 -13.16 0.95
C ARG A 147 3.88 -14.07 1.63
N ARG A 148 3.74 -13.95 2.96
CA ARG A 148 2.77 -14.71 3.74
C ARG A 148 1.33 -14.46 3.29
N LEU A 149 0.98 -13.18 3.07
CA LEU A 149 -0.35 -12.80 2.60
C LEU A 149 -0.63 -13.31 1.18
N HIS A 150 0.35 -13.20 0.27
CA HIS A 150 0.18 -13.77 -1.07
C HIS A 150 0.04 -15.31 -1.03
N LYS A 151 0.85 -15.99 -0.22
CA LYS A 151 0.73 -17.46 -0.04
C LYS A 151 -0.66 -17.85 0.46
N ARG A 152 -1.27 -17.02 1.33
CA ARG A 152 -2.61 -17.27 1.86
C ARG A 152 -3.72 -17.00 0.86
N PHE A 153 -3.64 -15.91 0.12
CA PHE A 153 -4.76 -15.40 -0.71
C PHE A 153 -4.59 -15.63 -2.21
N GLY A 154 -3.44 -16.10 -2.67
CA GLY A 154 -3.18 -16.48 -4.06
C GLY A 154 -3.03 -15.33 -5.06
N SER A 155 -3.22 -14.08 -4.65
CA SER A 155 -3.13 -12.93 -5.56
C SER A 155 -2.61 -11.66 -4.87
N TRP A 156 -1.88 -10.82 -5.63
CA TRP A 156 -1.37 -9.55 -5.11
C TRP A 156 -2.47 -8.57 -4.70
N PRO A 157 -3.58 -8.40 -5.46
CA PRO A 157 -4.67 -7.54 -5.01
C PRO A 157 -5.26 -7.95 -3.66
N LEU A 158 -5.48 -9.24 -3.41
CA LEU A 158 -5.96 -9.74 -2.11
C LEU A 158 -4.90 -9.61 -1.02
N ALA A 159 -3.63 -9.89 -1.33
CA ALA A 159 -2.53 -9.70 -0.38
C ALA A 159 -2.39 -8.24 0.06
N LEU A 160 -2.48 -7.29 -0.86
CA LEU A 160 -2.46 -5.86 -0.57
C LEU A 160 -3.69 -5.41 0.21
N ALA A 161 -4.87 -5.95 -0.11
CA ALA A 161 -6.08 -5.70 0.68
C ALA A 161 -5.92 -6.19 2.12
N ALA A 162 -5.32 -7.38 2.31
CA ALA A 162 -5.05 -7.95 3.63
C ALA A 162 -3.94 -7.20 4.38
N TYR A 163 -2.95 -6.66 3.69
CA TYR A 163 -1.92 -5.81 4.26
C TYR A 163 -2.54 -4.56 4.90
N ASN A 164 -3.46 -3.90 4.18
CA ASN A 164 -4.11 -2.66 4.63
C ASN A 164 -5.25 -2.89 5.63
N ALA A 165 -6.15 -3.83 5.36
CA ALA A 165 -7.37 -4.05 6.17
C ALA A 165 -7.23 -5.13 7.24
N GLY A 166 -6.14 -5.89 7.20
CA GLY A 166 -5.93 -7.08 8.02
C GLY A 166 -6.49 -8.36 7.40
N GLU A 167 -5.69 -9.44 7.48
CA GLU A 167 -5.98 -10.74 6.86
C GLU A 167 -7.30 -11.36 7.32
N GLY A 168 -7.64 -11.24 8.61
CA GLY A 168 -8.90 -11.78 9.14
C GLY A 168 -10.14 -11.10 8.59
N ARG A 169 -10.07 -9.80 8.27
CA ARG A 169 -11.18 -9.08 7.63
C ARG A 169 -11.38 -9.53 6.19
N VAL A 170 -10.30 -9.62 5.43
CA VAL A 170 -10.35 -10.07 4.03
C VAL A 170 -10.91 -11.49 3.96
N GLN A 171 -10.42 -12.40 4.80
CA GLN A 171 -10.93 -13.78 4.86
C GLN A 171 -12.44 -13.82 5.13
N ARG A 172 -12.91 -13.13 6.18
CA ARG A 172 -14.35 -13.10 6.48
C ARG A 172 -15.21 -12.55 5.34
N LEU A 173 -14.71 -11.59 4.57
CA LEU A 173 -15.45 -11.07 3.42
C LEU A 173 -15.49 -12.08 2.27
N LEU A 174 -14.38 -12.76 1.99
CA LEU A 174 -14.34 -13.83 1.00
C LEU A 174 -15.33 -14.94 1.37
N ASP A 175 -15.29 -15.42 2.62
CA ASP A 175 -16.17 -16.48 3.10
C ASP A 175 -17.65 -16.07 3.05
N LYS A 176 -17.95 -14.86 3.56
CA LYS A 176 -19.32 -14.33 3.61
C LYS A 176 -19.96 -14.19 2.24
N HIS A 177 -19.18 -13.85 1.23
CA HIS A 177 -19.66 -13.59 -0.13
C HIS A 177 -19.39 -14.75 -1.10
N SER A 178 -18.85 -15.88 -0.61
CA SER A 178 -18.40 -17.02 -1.45
C SER A 178 -17.53 -16.54 -2.61
N ALA A 179 -16.65 -15.58 -2.31
CA ALA A 179 -15.80 -14.89 -3.28
C ALA A 179 -14.36 -15.43 -3.23
N HIS A 180 -13.68 -15.38 -4.36
CA HIS A 180 -12.31 -15.88 -4.52
C HIS A 180 -11.34 -14.81 -5.04
N THR A 181 -11.84 -13.65 -5.45
CA THR A 181 -11.06 -12.58 -6.07
C THR A 181 -11.25 -11.25 -5.35
N TYR A 182 -10.27 -10.36 -5.52
CA TYR A 182 -10.37 -8.98 -5.01
C TYR A 182 -11.54 -8.24 -5.64
N ALA A 183 -11.77 -8.41 -6.95
CA ALA A 183 -12.83 -7.71 -7.68
C ALA A 183 -14.22 -8.00 -7.09
N GLU A 184 -14.47 -9.24 -6.68
CA GLU A 184 -15.74 -9.67 -6.10
C GLU A 184 -16.01 -9.02 -4.73
N ILE A 185 -14.98 -8.83 -3.91
CA ILE A 185 -15.12 -8.23 -2.56
C ILE A 185 -14.83 -6.72 -2.53
N ALA A 186 -14.34 -6.13 -3.61
CA ALA A 186 -13.90 -4.73 -3.63
C ALA A 186 -15.00 -3.76 -3.13
N ARG A 187 -16.26 -4.01 -3.48
CA ARG A 187 -17.39 -3.14 -3.08
C ARG A 187 -17.74 -3.20 -1.59
N VAL A 188 -17.45 -4.33 -0.94
CA VAL A 188 -17.76 -4.56 0.48
C VAL A 188 -16.55 -4.34 1.39
N LEU A 189 -15.36 -4.12 0.81
CA LEU A 189 -14.19 -3.66 1.54
C LEU A 189 -14.38 -2.24 2.08
N PRO A 190 -13.72 -1.87 3.20
CA PRO A 190 -13.65 -0.48 3.62
C PRO A 190 -13.21 0.42 2.48
N SER A 191 -13.79 1.62 2.37
CA SER A 191 -13.48 2.57 1.30
C SER A 191 -11.99 2.88 1.20
N GLU A 192 -11.30 2.92 2.32
CA GLU A 192 -9.85 3.08 2.39
C GLU A 192 -9.13 1.95 1.64
N THR A 193 -9.42 0.70 1.97
CA THR A 193 -8.79 -0.48 1.36
C THR A 193 -9.14 -0.62 -0.12
N ARG A 194 -10.40 -0.33 -0.47
CA ARG A 194 -10.89 -0.35 -1.85
C ARG A 194 -10.11 0.60 -2.77
N LEU A 195 -9.66 1.74 -2.25
CA LEU A 195 -8.86 2.72 -2.99
C LEU A 195 -7.35 2.50 -2.84
N TYR A 196 -6.92 1.85 -1.76
CA TYR A 196 -5.53 1.57 -1.48
C TYR A 196 -4.93 0.56 -2.48
N VAL A 197 -5.58 -0.56 -2.70
CA VAL A 197 -5.08 -1.62 -3.60
C VAL A 197 -4.78 -1.11 -5.01
N PRO A 198 -5.72 -0.46 -5.72
CA PRO A 198 -5.43 0.09 -7.04
C PRO A 198 -4.38 1.21 -7.00
N LYS A 199 -4.29 1.99 -5.92
CA LYS A 199 -3.24 3.02 -5.75
C LYS A 199 -1.85 2.38 -5.71
N VAL A 200 -1.66 1.33 -4.91
CA VAL A 200 -0.39 0.62 -4.83
C VAL A 200 0.01 0.04 -6.19
N LEU A 201 -0.90 -0.69 -6.84
CA LEU A 201 -0.63 -1.33 -8.12
C LEU A 201 -0.35 -0.31 -9.23
N ALA A 202 -1.08 0.81 -9.26
CA ALA A 202 -0.81 1.90 -10.19
C ALA A 202 0.54 2.59 -9.91
N THR A 203 0.91 2.75 -8.64
CA THR A 203 2.23 3.28 -8.27
C THR A 203 3.34 2.35 -8.75
N VAL A 204 3.26 1.06 -8.47
CA VAL A 204 4.24 0.06 -8.96
C VAL A 204 4.36 0.15 -10.47
N HIS A 205 3.24 0.11 -11.20
CA HIS A 205 3.25 0.19 -12.67
C HIS A 205 3.91 1.47 -13.18
N LEU A 206 3.57 2.63 -12.66
CA LEU A 206 4.13 3.91 -13.09
C LEU A 206 5.63 4.05 -12.80
N ARG A 207 6.11 3.40 -11.74
CA ARG A 207 7.53 3.48 -11.31
C ARG A 207 8.42 2.44 -11.97
N THR A 208 7.87 1.31 -12.42
CA THR A 208 8.67 0.17 -12.90
C THR A 208 8.28 -0.34 -14.30
N GLY A 209 7.13 0.07 -14.82
CA GLY A 209 6.54 -0.49 -16.05
C GLY A 209 5.82 -1.83 -15.83
N THR A 210 5.89 -2.42 -14.63
CA THR A 210 5.30 -3.74 -14.35
C THR A 210 3.80 -3.62 -14.08
N ALA A 211 2.98 -4.08 -15.02
CA ALA A 211 1.53 -4.10 -14.85
C ALA A 211 1.10 -5.11 -13.76
N PRO A 212 -0.06 -4.94 -13.11
CA PRO A 212 -0.54 -5.84 -12.04
C PRO A 212 -0.58 -7.31 -12.44
N ALA A 213 -1.01 -7.60 -13.67
CA ALA A 213 -1.10 -8.96 -14.20
C ALA A 213 0.28 -9.60 -14.48
N SER A 214 1.33 -8.78 -14.59
CA SER A 214 2.70 -9.21 -14.84
C SER A 214 3.54 -9.35 -13.57
N LEU A 215 2.99 -9.02 -12.39
CA LEU A 215 3.67 -9.24 -11.12
C LEU A 215 3.77 -10.74 -10.85
N PRO A 216 5.00 -11.32 -10.81
CA PRO A 216 5.16 -12.75 -10.56
C PRO A 216 4.66 -13.14 -9.17
N ALA A 217 4.19 -14.37 -9.04
CA ALA A 217 3.95 -14.96 -7.73
C ALA A 217 5.26 -15.05 -6.95
N PRO A 218 5.22 -15.14 -5.60
CA PRO A 218 6.41 -15.39 -4.81
C PRO A 218 7.13 -16.66 -5.27
N GLY A 219 8.46 -16.61 -5.34
CA GLY A 219 9.30 -17.79 -5.54
C GLY A 219 9.13 -18.80 -4.40
N ILE A 220 9.37 -20.06 -4.73
CA ILE A 220 9.34 -21.19 -3.78
C ILE A 220 10.51 -21.08 -2.80
#